data_54e532a1e0bea05388dcecaf74211200
#
_entry.id   54e532a1e0bea05388dcecaf74211200
#
_cell.length_a   1.000
_cell.length_b   1.000
_cell.length_c   1.000
_cell.angle_alpha   90.00
_cell.angle_beta   90.00
_cell.angle_gamma   90.00
#
_symmetry.space_group_name_H-M   'P 1'
#
loop_
_entity.id
_entity.type
_entity.pdbx_description
1 polymer ?
#
loop_
_entity_poly.entity_id
_entity_poly.type
_entity_poly.pdbx_seq_one_letter_code
_entity_poly.pdbx_strand_id
1 'polypeptide(L)'
;MGVRYLYSTLNSGRIIADTDTFLHEGSKAWPDSKGTRWDDDEDGTDADILLTPDGASTVISHFNDNRLISVSGADFEEAADIAVWVRSLNPDPDLVLWFTTNVFDGHAVLTPGITPQQVIEQWVDHREHDPYVEYPEYFS
;
A
#
# COMPACT_ATOMS: atom_id res chain seq x y z
N MET A 1 -1.25 14.06 -14.39
CA MET A 1 -1.87 12.97 -13.65
C MET A 1 -0.82 12.22 -12.87
N GLY A 2 -1.10 12.02 -11.59
CA GLY A 2 -0.15 11.36 -10.73
C GLY A 2 -0.15 9.84 -10.89
N VAL A 3 0.94 9.25 -10.48
CA VAL A 3 1.04 7.79 -10.36
C VAL A 3 0.29 7.38 -9.11
N ARG A 4 -0.47 6.30 -9.20
CA ARG A 4 -1.09 5.67 -8.04
C ARG A 4 -0.16 4.58 -7.54
N TYR A 5 0.12 4.58 -6.23
CA TYR A 5 0.94 3.53 -5.62
C TYR A 5 0.03 2.48 -5.00
N LEU A 6 0.48 1.23 -5.05
CA LEU A 6 -0.30 0.09 -4.58
C LEU A 6 0.51 -0.73 -3.59
N TYR A 7 -0.17 -1.20 -2.54
CA TYR A 7 0.39 -2.12 -1.56
C TYR A 7 -0.47 -3.37 -1.59
N SER A 8 0.08 -4.50 -2.01
CA SER A 8 -0.71 -5.70 -2.29
C SER A 8 -0.07 -6.94 -1.68
N THR A 9 -0.91 -7.81 -1.07
CA THR A 9 -0.44 -9.12 -0.64
C THR A 9 -0.37 -10.06 -1.83
N LEU A 10 0.68 -10.86 -1.90
CA LEU A 10 0.85 -11.84 -2.97
C LEU A 10 0.57 -13.26 -2.50
N ASN A 11 0.54 -13.51 -1.20
CA ASN A 11 0.22 -14.85 -0.73
C ASN A 11 -1.28 -15.03 -0.48
N SER A 12 -1.80 -16.11 -1.05
CA SER A 12 -3.20 -16.50 -0.95
C SER A 12 -3.60 -16.71 0.52
N GLY A 13 -4.77 -16.21 0.89
CA GLY A 13 -5.31 -16.37 2.23
C GLY A 13 -4.76 -15.42 3.29
N ARG A 14 -3.85 -14.52 2.91
CA ARG A 14 -3.31 -13.50 3.84
C ARG A 14 -3.89 -12.14 3.51
N ILE A 15 -4.13 -11.33 4.54
CA ILE A 15 -4.67 -9.96 4.38
C ILE A 15 -3.66 -8.96 4.93
N ILE A 16 -3.76 -7.70 4.47
CA ILE A 16 -2.98 -6.60 5.06
C ILE A 16 -3.62 -6.20 6.38
N ALA A 17 -4.90 -5.83 6.34
CA ALA A 17 -5.67 -5.41 7.51
C ALA A 17 -7.14 -5.36 7.13
N ASP A 18 -8.02 -5.54 8.11
CA ASP A 18 -9.45 -5.30 7.89
C ASP A 18 -9.74 -3.79 7.92
N THR A 19 -10.96 -3.42 7.54
CA THR A 19 -11.39 -2.02 7.44
C THR A 19 -11.25 -1.27 8.76
N ASP A 20 -11.66 -1.89 9.87
CA ASP A 20 -11.62 -1.25 11.19
C ASP A 20 -10.18 -0.99 11.62
N THR A 21 -9.28 -1.94 11.43
CA THR A 21 -7.86 -1.79 11.74
C THR A 21 -7.23 -0.67 10.90
N PHE A 22 -7.54 -0.67 9.59
CA PHE A 22 -7.04 0.36 8.67
C PHE A 22 -7.42 1.76 9.16
N LEU A 23 -8.70 1.97 9.45
CA LEU A 23 -9.17 3.29 9.88
C LEU A 23 -8.65 3.67 11.27
N HIS A 24 -8.63 2.74 12.21
CA HIS A 24 -8.17 2.98 13.57
C HIS A 24 -6.67 3.34 13.60
N GLU A 25 -5.85 2.54 12.94
CA GLU A 25 -4.40 2.80 12.90
C GLU A 25 -4.08 4.05 12.11
N GLY A 26 -4.85 4.35 11.07
CA GLY A 26 -4.70 5.59 10.31
C GLY A 26 -4.96 6.83 11.15
N SER A 27 -5.98 6.79 12.01
CA SER A 27 -6.29 7.93 12.89
C SER A 27 -5.20 8.15 13.94
N LYS A 28 -4.50 7.09 14.33
CA LYS A 28 -3.38 7.19 15.27
C LYS A 28 -2.12 7.75 14.60
N ALA A 29 -1.84 7.29 13.37
CA ALA A 29 -0.66 7.72 12.61
C ALA A 29 -0.78 9.17 12.14
N TRP A 30 -1.99 9.56 11.75
CA TRP A 30 -2.27 10.90 11.22
C TRP A 30 -3.50 11.49 11.93
N PRO A 31 -3.31 12.08 13.14
CA PRO A 31 -4.45 12.58 13.95
C PRO A 31 -5.31 13.62 13.24
N ASP A 32 -4.73 14.37 12.30
CA ASP A 32 -5.47 15.42 11.57
C ASP A 32 -6.09 14.90 10.26
N SER A 33 -5.98 13.61 10.00
CA SER A 33 -6.56 13.02 8.80
C SER A 33 -8.06 12.80 8.98
N LYS A 34 -8.75 12.56 7.84
CA LYS A 34 -10.16 12.25 7.83
C LYS A 34 -10.38 10.86 7.26
N GLY A 35 -10.88 9.94 8.07
CA GLY A 35 -11.26 8.60 7.63
C GLY A 35 -12.72 8.58 7.19
N THR A 36 -13.00 7.88 6.10
CA THR A 36 -14.36 7.72 5.59
C THR A 36 -14.60 6.25 5.26
N ARG A 37 -15.75 5.73 5.67
CA ARG A 37 -16.17 4.36 5.36
C ARG A 37 -17.21 4.43 4.24
N TRP A 38 -17.07 3.56 3.24
CA TRP A 38 -17.97 3.52 2.10
C TRP A 38 -18.76 2.22 2.10
N ASP A 39 -20.03 2.31 1.70
CA ASP A 39 -20.88 1.15 1.49
C ASP A 39 -21.13 1.04 -0.02
N ASP A 40 -21.06 -0.17 -0.56
CA ASP A 40 -21.43 -0.47 -1.95
C ASP A 40 -20.64 0.32 -3.01
N ASP A 41 -19.34 0.48 -2.80
CA ASP A 41 -18.51 1.12 -3.82
C ASP A 41 -18.24 0.13 -4.97
N GLU A 42 -18.52 0.55 -6.19
CA GLU A 42 -18.41 -0.29 -7.39
C GLU A 42 -16.96 -0.71 -7.67
N ASP A 43 -15.98 0.09 -7.28
CA ASP A 43 -14.57 -0.24 -7.54
C ASP A 43 -13.93 -1.08 -6.44
N GLY A 44 -14.71 -1.44 -5.41
CA GLY A 44 -14.23 -2.30 -4.33
C GLY A 44 -13.61 -1.58 -3.15
N THR A 45 -13.52 -0.25 -3.18
CA THR A 45 -13.00 0.55 -2.07
C THR A 45 -14.04 0.62 -0.95
N ASP A 46 -13.65 0.26 0.28
CA ASP A 46 -14.57 0.31 1.43
C ASP A 46 -14.18 1.36 2.46
N ALA A 47 -13.03 1.98 2.35
CA ALA A 47 -12.61 3.05 3.26
C ALA A 47 -11.50 3.89 2.64
N ASP A 48 -11.47 5.17 3.00
CA ASP A 48 -10.42 6.10 2.60
C ASP A 48 -9.92 6.87 3.81
N ILE A 49 -8.63 7.25 3.78
CA ILE A 49 -8.06 8.20 4.72
C ILE A 49 -7.55 9.38 3.90
N LEU A 50 -8.07 10.56 4.16
CA LEU A 50 -7.64 11.79 3.49
C LEU A 50 -6.60 12.50 4.34
N LEU A 51 -5.41 12.68 3.79
CA LEU A 51 -4.33 13.46 4.38
C LEU A 51 -4.28 14.79 3.64
N THR A 52 -4.27 15.90 4.38
CA THR A 52 -4.23 17.23 3.77
C THR A 52 -3.14 18.10 4.41
N PRO A 53 -1.89 17.63 4.42
CA PRO A 53 -0.81 18.47 4.94
C PRO A 53 -0.51 19.61 3.97
N ASP A 54 -0.40 20.83 4.47
CA ASP A 54 0.01 21.99 3.70
C ASP A 54 -0.82 22.24 2.43
N GLY A 55 -2.12 21.88 2.45
CA GLY A 55 -3.01 22.13 1.33
C GLY A 55 -2.94 21.10 0.22
N ALA A 56 -2.00 20.18 0.26
CA ALA A 56 -1.94 19.04 -0.67
C ALA A 56 -2.92 17.96 -0.22
N SER A 57 -3.41 17.16 -1.15
CA SER A 57 -4.35 16.08 -0.83
C SER A 57 -3.74 14.74 -1.21
N THR A 58 -3.58 13.87 -0.21
CA THR A 58 -3.17 12.50 -0.41
C THR A 58 -4.29 11.60 0.12
N VAL A 59 -4.72 10.63 -0.69
CA VAL A 59 -5.79 9.72 -0.31
C VAL A 59 -5.23 8.30 -0.24
N ILE A 60 -5.42 7.65 0.92
CA ILE A 60 -5.07 6.25 1.13
C ILE A 60 -6.38 5.47 1.11
N SER A 61 -6.52 4.49 0.22
CA SER A 61 -7.76 3.73 0.02
C SER A 61 -7.56 2.26 0.40
N HIS A 62 -8.53 1.72 1.13
CA HIS A 62 -8.57 0.31 1.53
C HIS A 62 -9.63 -0.40 0.70
N PHE A 63 -9.32 -1.61 0.24
CA PHE A 63 -10.23 -2.40 -0.60
C PHE A 63 -10.89 -3.51 0.21
N ASN A 64 -12.08 -3.90 -0.20
CA ASN A 64 -12.95 -4.81 0.56
C ASN A 64 -12.45 -6.25 0.65
N ASP A 65 -11.43 -6.62 -0.14
CA ASP A 65 -10.78 -7.94 -0.02
C ASP A 65 -9.71 -7.96 1.07
N ASN A 66 -9.42 -6.81 1.71
CA ASN A 66 -8.42 -6.62 2.75
C ASN A 66 -6.98 -6.90 2.28
N ARG A 67 -6.76 -7.03 0.97
CA ARG A 67 -5.49 -7.43 0.38
C ARG A 67 -4.83 -6.35 -0.44
N LEU A 68 -5.47 -5.20 -0.60
CA LEU A 68 -4.96 -4.10 -1.41
C LEU A 68 -5.22 -2.78 -0.70
N ILE A 69 -4.20 -1.94 -0.67
CA ILE A 69 -4.29 -0.54 -0.26
C ILE A 69 -3.67 0.27 -1.38
N SER A 70 -4.26 1.40 -1.74
CA SER A 70 -3.72 2.29 -2.77
C SER A 70 -3.53 3.68 -2.22
N VAL A 71 -2.64 4.45 -2.85
CA VAL A 71 -2.37 5.84 -2.50
C VAL A 71 -2.38 6.67 -3.77
N SER A 72 -3.10 7.78 -3.75
CA SER A 72 -3.10 8.76 -4.83
C SER A 72 -2.72 10.14 -4.28
N GLY A 73 -2.11 10.98 -5.10
CA GLY A 73 -1.71 12.33 -4.70
C GLY A 73 -0.38 12.41 -3.95
N ALA A 74 0.36 11.31 -3.83
CA ALA A 74 1.65 11.27 -3.13
C ALA A 74 2.79 11.16 -4.14
N ASP A 75 3.97 11.70 -3.77
CA ASP A 75 5.19 11.40 -4.52
C ASP A 75 5.80 10.06 -4.02
N PHE A 76 6.90 9.65 -4.65
CA PHE A 76 7.52 8.37 -4.33
C PHE A 76 8.02 8.30 -2.88
N GLU A 77 8.61 9.38 -2.37
CA GLU A 77 9.12 9.42 -1.01
C GLU A 77 7.98 9.33 0.02
N GLU A 78 6.90 10.06 -0.20
CA GLU A 78 5.73 10.00 0.66
C GLU A 78 5.07 8.62 0.62
N ALA A 79 4.99 8.03 -0.58
CA ALA A 79 4.46 6.67 -0.73
C ALA A 79 5.33 5.63 -0.01
N ALA A 80 6.65 5.84 0.03
CA ALA A 80 7.56 4.97 0.78
C ALA A 80 7.35 5.10 2.30
N ASP A 81 7.10 6.32 2.79
CA ASP A 81 6.74 6.53 4.21
C ASP A 81 5.45 5.80 4.55
N ILE A 82 4.44 5.91 3.69
CA ILE A 82 3.17 5.23 3.88
C ILE A 82 3.34 3.71 3.80
N ALA A 83 4.25 3.23 2.96
CA ALA A 83 4.56 1.80 2.85
C ALA A 83 4.98 1.19 4.18
N VAL A 84 5.80 1.91 4.95
CA VAL A 84 6.23 1.46 6.29
C VAL A 84 5.02 1.31 7.21
N TRP A 85 4.11 2.28 7.19
CA TRP A 85 2.88 2.21 7.97
C TRP A 85 2.01 1.02 7.53
N VAL A 86 1.83 0.83 6.21
CA VAL A 86 1.04 -0.28 5.68
C VAL A 86 1.61 -1.62 6.16
N ARG A 87 2.94 -1.78 6.10
CA ARG A 87 3.56 -3.02 6.57
C ARG A 87 3.34 -3.26 8.04
N SER A 88 3.25 -2.19 8.84
CA SER A 88 3.06 -2.29 10.29
C SER A 88 1.65 -2.74 10.68
N LEU A 89 0.68 -2.72 9.76
CA LEU A 89 -0.70 -3.07 10.06
C LEU A 89 -0.89 -4.55 10.39
N ASN A 90 0.00 -5.41 9.89
CA ASN A 90 -0.04 -6.84 10.15
C ASN A 90 1.37 -7.32 10.52
N PRO A 91 1.61 -7.79 11.76
CA PRO A 91 2.93 -8.20 12.20
C PRO A 91 3.37 -9.59 11.69
N ASP A 92 2.54 -10.26 10.90
CA ASP A 92 2.82 -11.61 10.41
C ASP A 92 4.10 -11.62 9.55
N PRO A 93 5.17 -12.34 9.99
CA PRO A 93 6.41 -12.36 9.22
C PRO A 93 6.30 -13.13 7.89
N ASP A 94 5.25 -13.94 7.73
CA ASP A 94 5.02 -14.73 6.52
C ASP A 94 4.22 -13.98 5.47
N LEU A 95 3.76 -12.76 5.78
CA LEU A 95 3.03 -11.93 4.82
C LEU A 95 3.98 -11.45 3.73
N VAL A 96 3.65 -11.75 2.47
CA VAL A 96 4.39 -11.22 1.31
C VAL A 96 3.63 -9.99 0.81
N LEU A 97 4.19 -8.83 1.05
CA LEU A 97 3.56 -7.55 0.72
C LEU A 97 4.47 -6.77 -0.24
N TRP A 98 3.92 -6.39 -1.38
CA TRP A 98 4.63 -5.63 -2.40
C TRP A 98 4.11 -4.20 -2.48
N PHE A 99 5.05 -3.27 -2.66
CA PHE A 99 4.82 -1.88 -2.96
C PHE A 99 5.12 -1.69 -4.45
N THR A 100 4.14 -1.25 -5.22
CA THR A 100 4.29 -1.10 -6.67
C THR A 100 3.47 0.11 -7.16
N THR A 101 3.35 0.27 -8.46
CA THR A 101 2.54 1.32 -9.08
C THR A 101 1.40 0.70 -9.88
N ASN A 102 0.42 1.54 -10.26
CA ASN A 102 -0.72 1.10 -11.06
C ASN A 102 -0.34 0.67 -12.49
N VAL A 103 0.88 0.97 -12.93
CA VAL A 103 1.40 0.51 -14.24
C VAL A 103 2.38 -0.65 -14.09
N PHE A 104 2.65 -1.07 -12.86
CA PHE A 104 3.49 -2.22 -12.54
C PHE A 104 4.89 -2.14 -13.16
N ASP A 105 5.50 -0.95 -13.09
CA ASP A 105 6.83 -0.70 -13.68
C ASP A 105 7.98 -1.00 -12.73
N GLY A 106 7.69 -1.37 -11.50
CA GLY A 106 8.68 -1.74 -10.50
C GLY A 106 8.01 -2.19 -9.20
N HIS A 107 8.80 -2.66 -8.25
CA HIS A 107 8.28 -3.05 -6.94
C HIS A 107 9.35 -3.01 -5.86
N ALA A 108 8.92 -2.98 -4.61
CA ALA A 108 9.76 -3.26 -3.45
C ALA A 108 9.01 -4.24 -2.55
N VAL A 109 9.74 -5.20 -1.98
CA VAL A 109 9.16 -6.14 -1.02
C VAL A 109 9.21 -5.51 0.37
N LEU A 110 8.06 -5.44 1.03
CA LEU A 110 7.96 -4.82 2.35
C LEU A 110 8.09 -5.89 3.44
N THR A 111 9.18 -5.81 4.20
CA THR A 111 9.44 -6.74 5.32
C THR A 111 9.15 -6.06 6.64
N PRO A 112 8.89 -6.83 7.73
CA PRO A 112 8.65 -6.24 9.05
C PRO A 112 9.82 -5.37 9.49
N GLY A 113 9.53 -4.16 9.96
CA GLY A 113 10.54 -3.24 10.43
C GLY A 113 11.28 -2.48 9.33
N ILE A 114 10.86 -2.61 8.08
CA ILE A 114 11.49 -1.88 6.96
C ILE A 114 11.38 -0.36 7.19
N THR A 115 12.41 0.37 6.78
CA THR A 115 12.44 1.84 6.86
C THR A 115 12.11 2.44 5.49
N PRO A 116 11.68 3.74 5.44
CA PRO A 116 11.42 4.39 4.15
C PRO A 116 12.65 4.39 3.23
N GLN A 117 13.82 4.58 3.80
CA GLN A 117 15.08 4.53 3.03
C GLN A 117 15.27 3.16 2.38
N GLN A 118 15.01 2.09 3.13
CA GLN A 118 15.14 0.73 2.61
C GLN A 118 14.12 0.44 1.51
N VAL A 119 12.90 0.98 1.63
CA VAL A 119 11.88 0.84 0.58
C VAL A 119 12.42 1.42 -0.74
N ILE A 120 13.00 2.60 -0.67
CA ILE A 120 13.53 3.29 -1.85
C ILE A 120 14.72 2.52 -2.42
N GLU A 121 15.65 2.08 -1.57
CA GLU A 121 16.87 1.38 -2.01
C GLU A 121 16.58 0.01 -2.61
N GLN A 122 15.50 -0.65 -2.17
CA GLN A 122 15.14 -1.99 -2.63
C GLN A 122 14.21 -2.00 -3.83
N TRP A 123 13.85 -0.82 -4.35
CA TRP A 123 13.00 -0.73 -5.53
C TRP A 123 13.67 -1.41 -6.73
N VAL A 124 12.94 -2.33 -7.37
CA VAL A 124 13.40 -3.11 -8.52
C VAL A 124 12.62 -2.66 -9.75
N ASP A 125 13.33 -2.24 -10.79
CA ASP A 125 12.74 -1.79 -12.05
C ASP A 125 12.39 -3.00 -12.92
N HIS A 126 11.12 -3.11 -13.33
CA HIS A 126 10.66 -4.24 -14.14
C HIS A 126 11.17 -4.23 -15.58
N ARG A 127 11.78 -3.15 -16.02
CA ARG A 127 12.49 -3.12 -17.30
C ARG A 127 13.80 -3.89 -17.23
N GLU A 128 14.39 -4.00 -16.04
CA GLU A 128 15.64 -4.72 -15.80
C GLU A 128 15.40 -6.12 -15.22
N HIS A 129 14.28 -6.31 -14.51
CA HIS A 129 13.96 -7.53 -13.79
C HIS A 129 12.51 -7.92 -14.08
N ASP A 130 12.30 -8.96 -14.89
CA ASP A 130 10.94 -9.41 -15.24
C ASP A 130 10.33 -10.20 -14.08
N PRO A 131 9.29 -9.69 -13.40
CA PRO A 131 8.71 -10.35 -12.23
C PRO A 131 8.03 -11.68 -12.59
N TYR A 132 7.56 -11.85 -13.82
CA TYR A 132 6.93 -13.11 -14.25
C TYR A 132 7.97 -14.23 -14.37
N VAL A 133 9.23 -13.88 -14.59
CA VAL A 133 10.34 -14.84 -14.67
C VAL A 133 10.96 -15.06 -13.28
N GLU A 134 11.17 -13.98 -12.51
CA GLU A 134 11.85 -14.05 -11.22
C GLU A 134 10.95 -14.55 -10.09
N TYR A 135 9.62 -14.35 -10.21
CA TYR A 135 8.66 -14.75 -9.18
C TYR A 135 7.48 -15.50 -9.80
N PRO A 136 7.75 -16.63 -10.49
CA PRO A 136 6.67 -17.34 -11.19
C PRO A 136 5.59 -17.88 -10.27
N GLU A 137 5.89 -18.11 -8.99
CA GLU A 137 4.94 -18.62 -8.01
C GLU A 137 3.79 -17.64 -7.74
N TYR A 138 3.98 -16.35 -8.02
CA TYR A 138 2.95 -15.33 -7.81
C TYR A 138 2.22 -14.93 -9.09
N PHE A 139 2.75 -15.28 -10.25
CA PHE A 139 2.26 -14.77 -11.54
C PHE A 139 2.00 -15.87 -12.57
N SER A 140 1.89 -17.09 -12.13
CA SER A 140 1.65 -18.23 -13.05
C SER A 140 0.17 -18.35 -13.46
#